data_d0ddb748eee2b960b1a8ad5c1bf62704
#
_entry.id   d0ddb748eee2b960b1a8ad5c1bf62704
#
_cell.length_a   1.000
_cell.length_b   1.000
_cell.length_c   1.000
_cell.angle_alpha   90.00
_cell.angle_beta   90.00
_cell.angle_gamma   90.00
#
_symmetry.space_group_name_H-M   'P 1'
#
loop_
_entity.id
_entity.type
_entity.pdbx_description
1 polymer ?
#
loop_
_entity_poly.entity_id
_entity_poly.type
_entity_poly.pdbx_seq_one_letter_code
_entity_poly.pdbx_strand_id
1 'polypeptide(L)'
;STRFFCKDNNLVGNSENLNYGTLISNFSLNVPLNKSSNNIDLKGIIGYKKRPNPDLNFSANLSYWIDKRGINFGDIYSSFKLNRTQLANLNTFQKNGIDGFITAVGELKGKISDPDISINFDVTYPQYRGIRIRDTWEGNIKNDKNEYLLNMKNKYYSTIPTYLSVNLDSRLKLNSLNFRRVFNSDVGRIGIAKDNDTYIWNADNFPLDELELSLGNNQFDRINGIINGVGSIALDELNLDGRLALSFGKYRN
;
A
#
# COMPACT_ATOMS: atom_id res chain seq x y z
N SER A 1 8.31 -22.14 18.91
CA SER A 1 7.22 -22.98 19.49
C SER A 1 6.03 -22.11 19.84
N THR A 2 4.83 -22.63 19.69
CA THR A 2 3.59 -21.96 20.11
C THR A 2 3.08 -22.67 21.35
N ARG A 3 2.72 -21.92 22.38
CA ARG A 3 2.18 -22.45 23.62
C ARG A 3 0.87 -21.74 23.94
N PHE A 4 -0.14 -22.51 24.36
CA PHE A 4 -1.40 -22.00 24.88
C PHE A 4 -1.60 -22.53 26.31
N PHE A 5 -2.00 -21.67 27.22
CA PHE A 5 -2.25 -22.06 28.62
C PHE A 5 -3.31 -21.13 29.22
N CYS A 6 -3.99 -21.62 30.25
CA CYS A 6 -4.93 -20.82 31.04
C CYS A 6 -4.20 -20.21 32.23
N LYS A 7 -4.32 -18.90 32.41
CA LYS A 7 -3.77 -18.17 33.53
C LYS A 7 -4.76 -17.08 33.96
N ASP A 8 -5.09 -17.01 35.24
CA ASP A 8 -5.93 -15.96 35.83
C ASP A 8 -7.25 -15.73 35.07
N ASN A 9 -7.97 -16.79 34.70
CA ASN A 9 -9.17 -16.78 33.88
C ASN A 9 -8.97 -16.21 32.47
N ASN A 10 -7.76 -16.26 31.95
CA ASN A 10 -7.45 -15.91 30.57
C ASN A 10 -6.87 -17.12 29.81
N LEU A 11 -7.22 -17.26 28.52
CA LEU A 11 -6.46 -18.08 27.60
C LEU A 11 -5.33 -17.23 27.04
N VAL A 12 -4.11 -17.60 27.35
CA VAL A 12 -2.90 -16.92 26.92
C VAL A 12 -2.21 -17.77 25.87
N GLY A 13 -1.95 -17.19 24.72
CA GLY A 13 -1.14 -17.79 23.65
C GLY A 13 0.15 -17.01 23.45
N ASN A 14 1.28 -17.70 23.49
CA ASN A 14 2.56 -17.09 23.14
C ASN A 14 3.25 -17.93 22.07
N SER A 15 3.78 -17.24 21.10
CA SER A 15 4.61 -17.84 20.06
C SER A 15 5.93 -17.11 20.00
N GLU A 16 7.01 -17.85 20.01
CA GLU A 16 8.35 -17.35 19.84
C GLU A 16 9.00 -18.03 18.64
N ASN A 17 9.65 -17.21 17.80
CA ASN A 17 10.43 -17.69 16.67
C ASN A 17 9.63 -18.59 15.71
N LEU A 18 8.38 -18.25 15.41
CA LEU A 18 7.67 -18.88 14.31
C LEU A 18 8.37 -18.53 13.01
N ASN A 19 8.89 -19.56 12.35
CA ASN A 19 9.60 -19.40 11.09
C ASN A 19 8.66 -19.64 9.92
N TYR A 20 8.58 -18.64 9.03
CA TYR A 20 7.96 -18.78 7.73
C TYR A 20 8.95 -18.35 6.66
N GLY A 21 9.70 -19.31 6.13
CA GLY A 21 10.83 -19.04 5.25
C GLY A 21 11.92 -18.21 5.94
N THR A 22 12.14 -17.00 5.46
CA THR A 22 13.12 -16.04 6.01
C THR A 22 12.55 -15.16 7.10
N LEU A 23 11.22 -15.17 7.30
CA LEU A 23 10.54 -14.38 8.31
C LEU A 23 10.53 -15.08 9.66
N ILE A 24 10.64 -14.29 10.71
CA ILE A 24 10.40 -14.71 12.10
C ILE A 24 9.25 -13.89 12.63
N SER A 25 8.30 -14.55 13.29
CA SER A 25 7.26 -13.84 14.03
C SER A 25 7.21 -14.27 15.47
N ASN A 26 6.97 -13.28 16.34
CA ASN A 26 6.64 -13.48 17.73
C ASN A 26 5.28 -12.83 17.96
N PHE A 27 4.37 -13.52 18.64
CA PHE A 27 3.09 -12.93 18.99
C PHE A 27 2.64 -13.37 20.39
N SER A 28 1.82 -12.55 21.01
CA SER A 28 1.09 -12.86 22.22
C SER A 28 -0.40 -12.66 21.98
N LEU A 29 -1.20 -13.60 22.47
CA LEU A 29 -2.65 -13.57 22.46
C LEU A 29 -3.16 -13.66 23.88
N ASN A 30 -4.12 -12.81 24.25
CA ASN A 30 -4.81 -12.87 25.52
C ASN A 30 -6.32 -12.81 25.29
N VAL A 31 -7.03 -13.86 25.73
CA VAL A 31 -8.48 -13.97 25.62
C VAL A 31 -9.04 -14.13 27.02
N PRO A 32 -9.72 -13.14 27.59
CA PRO A 32 -10.40 -13.27 28.88
C PRO A 32 -11.51 -14.33 28.81
N LEU A 33 -11.54 -15.24 29.76
CA LEU A 33 -12.56 -16.30 29.86
C LEU A 33 -13.70 -15.94 30.82
N ASN A 34 -13.63 -14.78 31.48
CA ASN A 34 -14.66 -14.31 32.38
C ASN A 34 -15.73 -13.51 31.62
N LYS A 35 -16.98 -13.60 32.08
CA LYS A 35 -18.12 -12.92 31.42
C LYS A 35 -18.08 -11.37 31.48
N SER A 36 -17.13 -10.78 32.17
CA SER A 36 -17.03 -9.33 32.38
C SER A 36 -16.17 -8.58 31.36
N SER A 37 -15.37 -9.29 30.59
CA SER A 37 -14.52 -8.70 29.54
C SER A 37 -14.52 -9.61 28.32
N ASN A 38 -14.99 -9.06 27.21
CA ASN A 38 -15.14 -9.78 25.95
C ASN A 38 -14.18 -9.23 24.88
N ASN A 39 -12.94 -8.98 25.27
CA ASN A 39 -11.92 -8.44 24.37
C ASN A 39 -10.76 -9.41 24.20
N ILE A 40 -10.34 -9.61 22.96
CA ILE A 40 -9.15 -10.37 22.59
C ILE A 40 -8.03 -9.36 22.34
N ASP A 41 -6.93 -9.50 23.06
CA ASP A 41 -5.72 -8.73 22.82
C ASP A 41 -4.72 -9.58 22.03
N LEU A 42 -4.26 -9.05 20.90
CA LEU A 42 -3.22 -9.63 20.08
C LEU A 42 -2.10 -8.60 19.87
N LYS A 43 -0.87 -9.00 20.15
CA LYS A 43 0.32 -8.19 19.87
C LYS A 43 1.37 -9.05 19.21
N GLY A 44 2.14 -8.46 18.33
CA GLY A 44 3.20 -9.21 17.69
C GLY A 44 4.20 -8.37 16.93
N ILE A 45 5.26 -9.05 16.55
CA ILE A 45 6.33 -8.51 15.72
C ILE A 45 6.62 -9.51 14.60
N ILE A 46 6.95 -9.00 13.42
CA ILE A 46 7.41 -9.79 12.29
C ILE A 46 8.70 -9.16 11.79
N GLY A 47 9.72 -9.97 11.55
CA GLY A 47 11.00 -9.50 11.04
C GLY A 47 11.76 -10.59 10.30
N TYR A 48 12.92 -10.24 9.75
CA TYR A 48 13.81 -11.20 9.09
C TYR A 48 14.86 -11.74 10.07
N LYS A 49 15.20 -13.04 9.96
CA LYS A 49 16.16 -13.73 10.84
C LYS A 49 17.48 -13.02 11.07
N LYS A 50 17.95 -12.25 10.09
CA LYS A 50 19.26 -11.58 10.12
C LYS A 50 19.22 -10.11 10.49
N ARG A 51 18.03 -9.55 10.84
CA ARG A 51 17.89 -8.14 11.21
C ARG A 51 17.60 -7.98 12.70
N PRO A 52 18.28 -7.06 13.38
CA PRO A 52 18.08 -6.85 14.83
C PRO A 52 16.73 -6.24 15.17
N ASN A 53 16.15 -5.45 14.27
CA ASN A 53 14.88 -4.77 14.47
C ASN A 53 13.78 -5.44 13.66
N PRO A 54 12.58 -5.63 14.22
CA PRO A 54 11.44 -6.18 13.49
C PRO A 54 11.01 -5.20 12.38
N ASP A 55 10.59 -5.75 11.24
CA ASP A 55 10.06 -4.95 10.14
C ASP A 55 8.62 -4.49 10.42
N LEU A 56 7.83 -5.31 11.11
CA LEU A 56 6.44 -5.00 11.47
C LEU A 56 6.22 -5.20 12.96
N ASN A 57 5.64 -4.19 13.61
CA ASN A 57 5.06 -4.29 14.95
C ASN A 57 3.55 -4.06 14.80
N PHE A 58 2.74 -4.85 15.49
CA PHE A 58 1.29 -4.68 15.49
C PHE A 58 0.67 -4.97 16.86
N SER A 59 -0.45 -4.33 17.10
CA SER A 59 -1.35 -4.64 18.23
C SER A 59 -2.78 -4.58 17.74
N ALA A 60 -3.63 -5.46 18.27
CA ALA A 60 -5.05 -5.46 17.99
C ALA A 60 -5.83 -5.79 19.26
N ASN A 61 -6.92 -5.09 19.45
CA ASN A 61 -7.95 -5.39 20.44
C ASN A 61 -9.24 -5.63 19.66
N LEU A 62 -9.90 -6.76 19.93
CA LEU A 62 -11.09 -7.20 19.22
C LEU A 62 -12.16 -7.57 20.23
N SER A 63 -13.30 -6.92 20.19
CA SER A 63 -14.46 -7.30 20.99
C SER A 63 -15.14 -8.53 20.40
N TYR A 64 -15.64 -9.40 21.30
CA TYR A 64 -16.40 -10.59 20.90
C TYR A 64 -17.53 -10.88 21.89
N TRP A 65 -18.53 -11.64 21.45
CA TRP A 65 -19.56 -12.23 22.31
C TRP A 65 -19.93 -13.62 21.81
N ILE A 66 -20.44 -14.42 22.72
CA ILE A 66 -20.85 -15.79 22.42
C ILE A 66 -22.38 -15.86 22.55
N ASP A 67 -23.04 -16.34 21.53
CA ASP A 67 -24.46 -16.63 21.51
C ASP A 67 -24.73 -18.10 21.13
N LYS A 68 -26.01 -18.44 20.95
CA LYS A 68 -26.43 -19.80 20.56
C LYS A 68 -25.92 -20.24 19.18
N ARG A 69 -25.46 -19.31 18.33
CA ARG A 69 -24.93 -19.55 16.97
C ARG A 69 -23.42 -19.65 16.94
N GLY A 70 -22.73 -19.29 18.03
CA GLY A 70 -21.28 -19.35 18.12
C GLY A 70 -20.62 -18.04 18.60
N ILE A 71 -19.38 -17.86 18.17
CA ILE A 71 -18.59 -16.67 18.51
C ILE A 71 -18.85 -15.59 17.44
N ASN A 72 -19.25 -14.42 17.90
CA ASN A 72 -19.44 -13.23 17.07
C ASN A 72 -18.37 -12.21 17.42
N PHE A 73 -17.92 -11.45 16.43
CA PHE A 73 -16.94 -10.38 16.60
C PHE A 73 -17.60 -9.03 16.39
N GLY A 74 -17.22 -8.07 17.21
CA GLY A 74 -17.74 -6.70 17.17
C GLY A 74 -16.73 -5.69 16.67
N ASP A 75 -16.36 -4.76 17.54
CA ASP A 75 -15.43 -3.69 17.18
C ASP A 75 -13.98 -4.18 17.23
N ILE A 76 -13.18 -3.66 16.32
CA ILE A 76 -11.73 -3.83 16.28
C ILE A 76 -11.05 -2.48 16.52
N TYR A 77 -9.99 -2.52 17.29
CA TYR A 77 -8.99 -1.46 17.34
C TYR A 77 -7.64 -2.10 17.12
N SER A 78 -6.99 -1.74 16.02
CA SER A 78 -5.67 -2.27 15.68
C SER A 78 -4.74 -1.15 15.28
N SER A 79 -3.48 -1.26 15.63
CA SER A 79 -2.41 -0.37 15.17
C SER A 79 -1.22 -1.17 14.69
N PHE A 80 -0.51 -0.65 13.70
CA PHE A 80 0.72 -1.26 13.24
C PHE A 80 1.77 -0.20 12.85
N LYS A 81 3.01 -0.60 12.93
CA LYS A 81 4.17 0.15 12.45
C LYS A 81 5.03 -0.76 11.60
N LEU A 82 5.15 -0.43 10.33
CA LEU A 82 6.07 -1.05 9.39
C LEU A 82 7.34 -0.20 9.31
N ASN A 83 8.47 -0.77 9.69
CA ASN A 83 9.77 -0.14 9.53
C ASN A 83 10.24 -0.31 8.09
N ARG A 84 11.35 0.36 7.72
CA ARG A 84 11.86 0.36 6.35
C ARG A 84 11.98 -1.05 5.77
N THR A 85 11.00 -1.41 4.95
CA THR A 85 10.86 -2.73 4.32
C THR A 85 10.93 -2.59 2.81
N GLN A 86 11.68 -3.47 2.15
CA GLN A 86 11.70 -3.52 0.69
C GLN A 86 10.45 -4.25 0.19
N LEU A 87 9.69 -3.61 -0.69
CA LEU A 87 8.43 -4.15 -1.23
C LEU A 87 8.64 -5.44 -2.01
N ALA A 88 9.73 -5.57 -2.78
CA ALA A 88 10.07 -6.79 -3.51
C ALA A 88 10.32 -8.01 -2.60
N ASN A 89 10.51 -7.84 -1.29
CA ASN A 89 10.60 -8.95 -0.35
C ASN A 89 9.22 -9.55 0.02
N LEU A 90 8.13 -8.89 -0.35
CA LEU A 90 6.77 -9.37 -0.15
C LEU A 90 6.28 -10.02 -1.45
N ASN A 91 5.96 -11.32 -1.39
CA ASN A 91 5.64 -12.15 -2.57
C ASN A 91 4.62 -11.49 -3.52
N THR A 92 3.60 -10.86 -2.98
CA THR A 92 2.56 -10.21 -3.79
C THR A 92 3.13 -9.05 -4.61
N PHE A 93 3.96 -8.21 -4.01
CA PHE A 93 4.58 -7.07 -4.70
C PHE A 93 5.63 -7.54 -5.69
N GLN A 94 6.47 -8.52 -5.32
CA GLN A 94 7.47 -9.10 -6.20
C GLN A 94 6.85 -9.69 -7.47
N LYS A 95 5.79 -10.48 -7.35
CA LYS A 95 5.09 -11.08 -8.50
C LYS A 95 4.50 -10.05 -9.45
N ASN A 96 4.11 -8.90 -8.94
CA ASN A 96 3.57 -7.80 -9.73
C ASN A 96 4.63 -6.81 -10.23
N GLY A 97 5.91 -7.07 -9.96
CA GLY A 97 7.02 -6.20 -10.39
C GLY A 97 7.07 -4.87 -9.65
N ILE A 98 6.56 -4.84 -8.41
CA ILE A 98 6.55 -3.64 -7.56
C ILE A 98 7.75 -3.71 -6.61
N ASP A 99 8.54 -2.65 -6.55
CA ASP A 99 9.67 -2.49 -5.64
C ASP A 99 9.74 -1.07 -5.05
N GLY A 100 10.67 -0.86 -4.14
CA GLY A 100 10.89 0.35 -3.37
C GLY A 100 11.01 0.05 -1.89
N PHE A 101 11.33 1.05 -1.09
CA PHE A 101 11.39 0.91 0.37
C PHE A 101 10.23 1.66 1.00
N ILE A 102 9.46 0.97 1.83
CA ILE A 102 8.29 1.54 2.51
C ILE A 102 8.51 1.59 4.03
N THR A 103 8.05 2.67 4.64
CA THR A 103 7.73 2.76 6.07
C THR A 103 6.27 3.14 6.20
N ALA A 104 5.55 2.57 7.17
CA ALA A 104 4.15 2.88 7.35
C ALA A 104 3.75 2.83 8.83
N VAL A 105 2.76 3.61 9.18
CA VAL A 105 1.99 3.49 10.42
C VAL A 105 0.52 3.49 10.07
N GLY A 106 -0.25 2.65 10.72
CA GLY A 106 -1.67 2.54 10.40
C GLY A 106 -2.51 2.10 11.59
N GLU A 107 -3.79 2.37 11.47
CA GLU A 107 -4.82 2.00 12.43
C GLU A 107 -6.06 1.47 11.71
N LEU A 108 -6.72 0.50 12.35
CA LEU A 108 -8.07 0.06 12.02
C LEU A 108 -8.95 0.27 13.25
N LYS A 109 -10.13 0.84 13.05
CA LYS A 109 -11.09 1.13 14.13
C LYS A 109 -12.52 0.84 13.67
N GLY A 110 -13.38 0.46 14.61
CA GLY A 110 -14.80 0.29 14.38
C GLY A 110 -15.21 -1.15 14.17
N LYS A 111 -16.32 -1.40 13.49
CA LYS A 111 -16.86 -2.76 13.29
C LYS A 111 -15.94 -3.58 12.40
N ILE A 112 -15.68 -4.83 12.77
CA ILE A 112 -14.80 -5.72 11.98
C ILE A 112 -15.33 -5.97 10.56
N SER A 113 -16.64 -5.87 10.35
CA SER A 113 -17.28 -6.00 9.04
C SER A 113 -17.05 -4.80 8.13
N ASP A 114 -16.76 -3.63 8.72
CA ASP A 114 -16.57 -2.37 7.98
C ASP A 114 -15.69 -1.44 8.85
N PRO A 115 -14.39 -1.73 8.98
CA PRO A 115 -13.50 -0.93 9.80
C PRO A 115 -13.05 0.33 9.09
N ASP A 116 -12.94 1.42 9.84
CA ASP A 116 -12.23 2.62 9.40
C ASP A 116 -10.74 2.32 9.30
N ILE A 117 -10.16 2.55 8.15
CA ILE A 117 -8.74 2.33 7.86
C ILE A 117 -8.04 3.68 7.69
N SER A 118 -6.95 3.87 8.40
CA SER A 118 -6.09 5.03 8.24
C SER A 118 -4.63 4.59 8.25
N ILE A 119 -3.93 4.75 7.13
CA ILE A 119 -2.53 4.38 6.98
C ILE A 119 -1.77 5.59 6.44
N ASN A 120 -0.69 5.96 7.11
CA ASN A 120 0.28 6.93 6.59
C ASN A 120 1.57 6.20 6.26
N PHE A 121 2.19 6.54 5.14
CA PHE A 121 3.40 5.86 4.69
C PHE A 121 4.34 6.79 3.94
N ASP A 122 5.62 6.42 3.95
CA ASP A 122 6.64 6.94 3.04
C ASP A 122 7.13 5.79 2.17
N VAL A 123 7.26 6.03 0.87
CA VAL A 123 7.88 5.08 -0.07
C VAL A 123 9.02 5.77 -0.82
N THR A 124 10.21 5.16 -0.78
CA THR A 124 11.40 5.69 -1.43
C THR A 124 11.66 4.92 -2.73
N TYR A 125 11.80 5.65 -3.83
CA TYR A 125 12.03 5.12 -5.17
C TYR A 125 11.03 4.02 -5.56
N PRO A 126 9.70 4.30 -5.55
CA PRO A 126 8.72 3.32 -5.99
C PRO A 126 8.98 2.92 -7.43
N GLN A 127 8.94 1.62 -7.69
CA GLN A 127 9.20 1.03 -8.99
C GLN A 127 8.07 0.10 -9.38
N TYR A 128 7.69 0.12 -10.66
CA TYR A 128 6.75 -0.82 -11.25
C TYR A 128 7.28 -1.30 -12.60
N ARG A 129 7.53 -2.61 -12.72
CA ARG A 129 7.97 -3.27 -13.96
C ARG A 129 9.12 -2.56 -14.67
N GLY A 130 10.14 -2.15 -13.92
CA GLY A 130 11.34 -1.49 -14.46
C GLY A 130 11.21 0.03 -14.67
N ILE A 131 10.04 0.60 -14.43
CA ILE A 131 9.86 2.06 -14.38
C ILE A 131 9.94 2.49 -12.93
N ARG A 132 10.90 3.33 -12.60
CA ARG A 132 11.07 3.91 -11.27
C ARG A 132 10.62 5.37 -11.28
N ILE A 133 9.82 5.73 -10.29
CA ILE A 133 9.52 7.13 -10.01
C ILE A 133 10.59 7.62 -9.03
N ARG A 134 11.26 8.69 -9.41
CA ARG A 134 12.30 9.29 -8.59
C ARG A 134 11.69 9.90 -7.34
N ASP A 135 12.51 10.01 -6.29
CA ASP A 135 12.12 10.67 -5.06
C ASP A 135 11.57 9.74 -3.95
N THR A 136 11.35 10.33 -2.80
CA THR A 136 10.58 9.76 -1.71
C THR A 136 9.20 10.37 -1.71
N TRP A 137 8.20 9.53 -1.60
CA TRP A 137 6.80 9.88 -1.63
C TRP A 137 6.18 9.64 -0.26
N GLU A 138 5.52 10.64 0.29
CA GLU A 138 4.67 10.48 1.46
C GLU A 138 3.23 10.31 1.01
N GLY A 139 2.48 9.46 1.71
CA GLY A 139 1.11 9.18 1.33
C GLY A 139 0.24 8.72 2.49
N ASN A 140 -1.04 8.66 2.19
CA ASN A 140 -2.03 8.10 3.09
C ASN A 140 -3.04 7.23 2.33
N ILE A 141 -3.53 6.22 3.02
CA ILE A 141 -4.67 5.40 2.60
C ILE A 141 -5.77 5.58 3.63
N LYS A 142 -6.98 5.84 3.16
CA LYS A 142 -8.21 5.88 3.96
C LYS A 142 -9.31 5.17 3.21
N ASN A 143 -10.23 4.56 3.95
CA ASN A 143 -11.49 4.14 3.37
C ASN A 143 -12.58 5.20 3.58
N ASP A 144 -13.47 5.31 2.63
CA ASP A 144 -14.69 6.12 2.69
C ASP A 144 -15.78 5.35 1.94
N LYS A 145 -16.82 4.91 2.65
CA LYS A 145 -18.03 4.28 2.10
C LYS A 145 -17.79 3.20 1.04
N ASN A 146 -17.03 2.18 1.30
CA ASN A 146 -16.68 1.11 0.37
C ASN A 146 -15.67 1.49 -0.73
N GLU A 147 -14.99 2.60 -0.60
CA GLU A 147 -13.89 3.00 -1.47
C GLU A 147 -12.61 3.16 -0.65
N TYR A 148 -11.48 2.91 -1.29
CA TYR A 148 -10.16 3.19 -0.72
C TYR A 148 -9.52 4.34 -1.47
N LEU A 149 -9.17 5.39 -0.72
CA LEU A 149 -8.52 6.58 -1.25
C LEU A 149 -7.03 6.54 -0.88
N LEU A 150 -6.18 6.43 -1.89
CA LEU A 150 -4.74 6.56 -1.76
C LEU A 150 -4.33 7.94 -2.28
N ASN A 151 -3.70 8.74 -1.45
CA ASN A 151 -3.12 10.01 -1.85
C ASN A 151 -1.63 10.01 -1.55
N MET A 152 -0.82 10.49 -2.48
CA MET A 152 0.64 10.59 -2.35
C MET A 152 1.13 11.92 -2.90
N LYS A 153 2.23 12.40 -2.35
CA LYS A 153 3.01 13.53 -2.91
C LYS A 153 4.51 13.28 -2.75
N ASN A 154 5.30 13.84 -3.62
CA ASN A 154 6.76 13.78 -3.51
C ASN A 154 7.26 14.65 -2.34
N LYS A 155 8.36 14.25 -1.71
CA LYS A 155 8.79 14.82 -0.41
C LYS A 155 10.07 15.66 -0.47
N TYR A 156 11.13 15.20 -1.13
CA TYR A 156 12.46 15.77 -0.87
C TYR A 156 13.25 16.31 -2.07
N TYR A 157 13.18 15.67 -3.23
CA TYR A 157 14.17 15.88 -4.30
C TYR A 157 13.66 16.64 -5.52
N SER A 158 12.34 16.73 -5.66
CA SER A 158 11.75 17.48 -6.75
C SER A 158 11.38 18.88 -6.32
N THR A 159 11.82 19.87 -7.06
CA THR A 159 11.36 21.25 -6.94
C THR A 159 9.93 21.41 -7.47
N ILE A 160 9.44 20.41 -8.19
CA ILE A 160 8.12 20.42 -8.82
C ILE A 160 7.16 19.57 -7.99
N PRO A 161 6.17 20.17 -7.31
CA PRO A 161 5.17 19.42 -6.56
C PRO A 161 4.42 18.43 -7.44
N THR A 162 4.46 17.17 -7.05
CA THR A 162 3.82 16.07 -7.77
C THR A 162 2.90 15.31 -6.84
N TYR A 163 1.69 15.03 -7.31
CA TYR A 163 0.62 14.42 -6.53
C TYR A 163 0.05 13.23 -7.28
N LEU A 164 -0.19 12.14 -6.59
CA LEU A 164 -0.91 10.98 -7.07
C LEU A 164 -2.12 10.73 -6.18
N SER A 165 -3.29 10.62 -6.78
CA SER A 165 -4.51 10.18 -6.11
C SER A 165 -5.06 8.94 -6.83
N VAL A 166 -5.38 7.91 -6.08
CA VAL A 166 -5.97 6.67 -6.60
C VAL A 166 -7.22 6.36 -5.80
N ASN A 167 -8.30 6.08 -6.49
CA ASN A 167 -9.54 5.58 -5.90
C ASN A 167 -9.74 4.12 -6.34
N LEU A 168 -9.94 3.25 -5.35
CA LEU A 168 -10.22 1.82 -5.54
C LEU A 168 -11.59 1.50 -4.96
N ASP A 169 -12.31 0.57 -5.58
CA ASP A 169 -13.54 0.04 -5.02
C ASP A 169 -13.28 -0.90 -3.82
N SER A 170 -14.34 -1.40 -3.18
CA SER A 170 -14.26 -2.34 -2.05
C SER A 170 -13.55 -3.66 -2.38
N ARG A 171 -13.39 -3.99 -3.68
CA ARG A 171 -12.65 -5.17 -4.17
C ARG A 171 -11.23 -4.81 -4.59
N LEU A 172 -10.76 -3.60 -4.26
CA LEU A 172 -9.45 -3.06 -4.63
C LEU A 172 -9.24 -2.93 -6.15
N LYS A 173 -10.34 -2.83 -6.93
CA LYS A 173 -10.25 -2.52 -8.36
C LYS A 173 -10.19 -1.01 -8.55
N LEU A 174 -9.42 -0.59 -9.55
CA LEU A 174 -9.24 0.82 -9.88
C LEU A 174 -10.57 1.45 -10.33
N ASN A 175 -10.98 2.53 -9.67
CA ASN A 175 -12.04 3.42 -10.14
C ASN A 175 -11.44 4.61 -10.88
N SER A 176 -10.43 5.26 -10.29
CA SER A 176 -9.76 6.37 -10.92
C SER A 176 -8.32 6.53 -10.43
N LEU A 177 -7.48 7.11 -11.27
CA LEU A 177 -6.13 7.55 -10.96
C LEU A 177 -5.94 8.96 -11.50
N ASN A 178 -5.35 9.84 -10.71
CA ASN A 178 -4.98 11.18 -11.12
C ASN A 178 -3.54 11.45 -10.69
N PHE A 179 -2.66 11.62 -11.66
CA PHE A 179 -1.27 11.96 -11.45
C PHE A 179 -1.03 13.36 -11.97
N ARG A 180 -0.66 14.29 -11.10
CA ARG A 180 -0.56 15.72 -11.39
C ARG A 180 0.79 16.26 -10.97
N ARG A 181 1.44 17.01 -11.86
CA ARG A 181 2.64 17.82 -11.59
C ARG A 181 2.35 19.30 -11.79
N VAL A 182 2.79 20.10 -10.83
CA VAL A 182 2.59 21.55 -10.86
C VAL A 182 3.94 22.20 -11.12
N PHE A 183 4.14 22.78 -12.31
CA PHE A 183 5.38 23.44 -12.70
C PHE A 183 5.09 24.82 -13.31
N ASN A 184 5.72 25.85 -12.77
CA ASN A 184 5.45 27.26 -13.10
C ASN A 184 3.96 27.60 -12.98
N SER A 185 3.36 28.09 -14.06
CA SER A 185 1.91 28.34 -14.17
C SER A 185 1.14 27.15 -14.73
N ASP A 186 1.82 26.09 -15.16
CA ASP A 186 1.22 24.96 -15.85
C ASP A 186 1.05 23.75 -14.92
N VAL A 187 0.12 22.88 -15.29
CA VAL A 187 -0.16 21.63 -14.58
C VAL A 187 -0.19 20.50 -15.59
N GLY A 188 0.85 19.64 -15.51
CA GLY A 188 0.85 18.37 -16.24
C GLY A 188 -0.03 17.34 -15.51
N ARG A 189 -0.85 16.59 -16.27
CA ARG A 189 -1.78 15.61 -15.71
C ARG A 189 -1.77 14.31 -16.50
N ILE A 190 -1.91 13.21 -15.77
CA ILE A 190 -2.35 11.92 -16.30
C ILE A 190 -3.57 11.51 -15.50
N GLY A 191 -4.67 11.23 -16.18
CA GLY A 191 -5.91 10.75 -15.60
C GLY A 191 -6.26 9.37 -16.15
N ILE A 192 -6.78 8.49 -15.31
CA ILE A 192 -7.41 7.23 -15.69
C ILE A 192 -8.72 7.17 -14.91
N ALA A 193 -9.81 6.90 -15.59
CA ALA A 193 -11.12 6.73 -14.98
C ALA A 193 -11.84 5.53 -15.57
N LYS A 194 -12.50 4.77 -14.72
CA LYS A 194 -13.33 3.64 -15.15
C LYS A 194 -14.59 4.19 -15.84
N ASP A 195 -14.89 3.64 -17.00
CA ASP A 195 -16.12 3.84 -17.75
C ASP A 195 -16.68 2.48 -18.17
N ASN A 196 -17.68 2.01 -17.41
CA ASN A 196 -18.24 0.65 -17.54
C ASN A 196 -17.16 -0.45 -17.43
N ASP A 197 -16.91 -1.20 -18.50
CA ASP A 197 -15.91 -2.27 -18.58
C ASP A 197 -14.57 -1.82 -19.15
N THR A 198 -14.43 -0.53 -19.44
CA THR A 198 -13.20 0.07 -19.96
C THR A 198 -12.63 1.12 -19.02
N TYR A 199 -11.39 1.51 -19.27
CA TYR A 199 -10.78 2.65 -18.63
C TYR A 199 -10.47 3.70 -19.68
N ILE A 200 -10.94 4.92 -19.46
CA ILE A 200 -10.55 6.07 -20.26
C ILE A 200 -9.30 6.69 -19.63
N TRP A 201 -8.30 6.97 -20.44
CA TRP A 201 -7.09 7.66 -20.01
C TRP A 201 -6.86 8.94 -20.79
N ASN A 202 -6.28 9.91 -20.12
CA ASN A 202 -5.82 11.15 -20.72
C ASN A 202 -4.46 11.57 -20.15
N ALA A 203 -3.63 12.16 -20.97
CA ALA A 203 -2.41 12.84 -20.56
C ALA A 203 -2.43 14.23 -21.15
N ASP A 204 -2.15 15.24 -20.32
CA ASP A 204 -2.13 16.64 -20.70
C ASP A 204 -0.86 17.28 -20.17
N ASN A 205 0.03 17.68 -21.08
CA ASN A 205 1.30 18.34 -20.80
C ASN A 205 2.12 17.70 -19.67
N PHE A 206 2.08 16.35 -19.54
CA PHE A 206 2.71 15.67 -18.42
C PHE A 206 4.22 15.47 -18.68
N PRO A 207 5.11 16.07 -17.86
CA PRO A 207 6.55 15.91 -17.99
C PRO A 207 7.02 14.56 -17.43
N LEU A 208 7.91 13.89 -18.15
CA LEU A 208 8.43 12.56 -17.87
C LEU A 208 9.72 12.54 -17.04
N ASP A 209 10.30 13.69 -16.74
CA ASP A 209 11.63 13.84 -16.15
C ASP A 209 11.83 13.25 -14.76
N GLU A 210 10.74 12.83 -14.08
CA GLU A 210 10.80 12.08 -12.83
C GLU A 210 10.77 10.56 -13.03
N LEU A 211 10.54 10.09 -14.26
CA LEU A 211 10.54 8.68 -14.57
C LEU A 211 11.94 8.23 -14.99
N GLU A 212 12.33 7.06 -14.50
CA GLU A 212 13.58 6.41 -14.82
C GLU A 212 13.30 4.99 -15.31
N LEU A 213 13.90 4.60 -16.43
CA LEU A 213 13.81 3.23 -16.95
C LEU A 213 14.97 2.39 -16.44
N SER A 214 14.67 1.17 -16.02
CA SER A 214 15.70 0.19 -15.67
C SER A 214 16.39 -0.34 -16.91
N LEU A 215 17.71 -0.23 -16.93
CA LEU A 215 18.58 -0.82 -17.96
C LEU A 215 19.13 -2.20 -17.55
N GLY A 216 18.71 -2.72 -16.39
CA GLY A 216 19.32 -3.89 -15.76
C GLY A 216 20.48 -3.50 -14.83
N ASN A 217 20.96 -4.47 -14.04
CA ASN A 217 22.09 -4.30 -13.09
C ASN A 217 21.99 -3.07 -12.17
N ASN A 218 20.76 -2.70 -11.75
CA ASN A 218 20.48 -1.53 -10.93
C ASN A 218 20.85 -0.18 -11.58
N GLN A 219 21.02 -0.14 -12.90
CA GLN A 219 21.18 1.10 -13.65
C GLN A 219 19.80 1.62 -14.09
N PHE A 220 19.65 2.93 -14.05
CA PHE A 220 18.42 3.61 -14.43
C PHE A 220 18.75 4.86 -15.25
N ASP A 221 18.05 5.01 -16.37
CA ASP A 221 18.15 6.19 -17.21
C ASP A 221 16.90 7.05 -17.12
N ARG A 222 17.07 8.35 -17.16
CA ARG A 222 15.99 9.32 -17.13
C ARG A 222 15.27 9.38 -18.48
N ILE A 223 13.96 9.45 -18.38
CA ILE A 223 13.12 9.79 -19.51
C ILE A 223 12.88 11.30 -19.46
N ASN A 224 13.09 11.98 -20.60
CA ASN A 224 12.74 13.39 -20.72
C ASN A 224 11.70 13.55 -21.81
N GLY A 225 10.83 14.51 -21.65
CA GLY A 225 9.80 14.85 -22.62
C GLY A 225 8.48 15.22 -21.97
N ILE A 226 7.55 15.62 -22.79
CA ILE A 226 6.18 15.95 -22.41
C ILE A 226 5.25 15.02 -23.17
N ILE A 227 4.35 14.36 -22.49
CA ILE A 227 3.32 13.54 -23.11
C ILE A 227 1.98 14.24 -23.12
N ASN A 228 1.28 14.07 -24.25
CA ASN A 228 -0.11 14.43 -24.47
C ASN A 228 -0.82 13.24 -25.11
N GLY A 229 -2.04 12.96 -24.72
CA GLY A 229 -2.77 11.85 -25.31
C GLY A 229 -4.12 11.59 -24.65
N VAL A 230 -4.90 10.81 -25.35
CA VAL A 230 -6.20 10.32 -24.88
C VAL A 230 -6.44 8.93 -25.45
N GLY A 231 -7.18 8.12 -24.75
CA GLY A 231 -7.53 6.78 -25.23
C GLY A 231 -8.34 5.98 -24.25
N SER A 232 -8.51 4.70 -24.57
CA SER A 232 -9.20 3.73 -23.74
C SER A 232 -8.39 2.44 -23.59
N ILE A 233 -8.60 1.74 -22.50
CA ILE A 233 -8.01 0.44 -22.20
C ILE A 233 -9.13 -0.52 -21.83
N ALA A 234 -9.33 -1.57 -22.62
CA ALA A 234 -10.15 -2.69 -22.22
C ALA A 234 -9.28 -3.73 -21.51
N LEU A 235 -9.52 -3.93 -20.20
CA LEU A 235 -8.65 -4.78 -19.37
C LEU A 235 -8.75 -6.26 -19.71
N ASP A 236 -9.91 -6.71 -20.15
CA ASP A 236 -10.16 -8.15 -20.44
C ASP A 236 -9.37 -8.64 -21.66
N GLU A 237 -9.10 -7.76 -22.62
CA GLU A 237 -8.37 -8.07 -23.84
C GLU A 237 -7.00 -7.39 -23.92
N LEU A 238 -6.60 -6.59 -22.93
CA LEU A 238 -5.44 -5.71 -22.98
C LEU A 238 -5.39 -4.85 -24.25
N ASN A 239 -6.56 -4.50 -24.75
CA ASN A 239 -6.67 -3.68 -25.95
C ASN A 239 -6.53 -2.21 -25.59
N LEU A 240 -5.46 -1.59 -26.09
CA LEU A 240 -5.17 -0.18 -25.91
C LEU A 240 -5.52 0.56 -27.20
N ASP A 241 -6.52 1.41 -27.16
CA ASP A 241 -6.84 2.34 -28.23
C ASP A 241 -6.53 3.77 -27.79
N GLY A 242 -5.98 4.59 -28.70
CA GLY A 242 -5.73 5.99 -28.38
C GLY A 242 -4.67 6.64 -29.23
N ARG A 243 -4.45 7.92 -28.93
CA ARG A 243 -3.42 8.75 -29.55
C ARG A 243 -2.48 9.27 -28.48
N LEU A 244 -1.19 9.06 -28.67
CA LEU A 244 -0.13 9.55 -27.78
C LEU A 244 0.84 10.40 -28.59
N ALA A 245 1.13 11.59 -28.12
CA ALA A 245 2.16 12.47 -28.65
C ALA A 245 3.26 12.67 -27.59
N LEU A 246 4.51 12.50 -28.00
CA LEU A 246 5.70 12.82 -27.22
C LEU A 246 6.39 14.03 -27.83
N SER A 247 6.48 15.11 -27.07
CA SER A 247 7.16 16.34 -27.46
C SER A 247 8.46 16.51 -26.69
N PHE A 248 9.51 16.99 -27.35
CA PHE A 248 10.83 17.25 -26.74
C PHE A 248 11.44 16.04 -26.03
N GLY A 249 11.05 14.84 -26.44
CA GLY A 249 11.59 13.60 -25.89
C GLY A 249 13.09 13.50 -26.16
N LYS A 250 13.88 13.35 -25.10
CA LYS A 250 15.30 12.96 -25.18
C LYS A 250 15.49 11.75 -24.26
N TYR A 251 15.97 10.69 -24.85
CA TYR A 251 16.58 9.60 -24.12
C TYR A 251 18.06 9.95 -23.96
N ARG A 252 18.54 10.10 -22.76
CA ARG A 252 19.98 10.28 -22.49
C ARG A 252 20.58 8.93 -22.14
N ASN A 253 21.51 8.50 -22.98
CA ASN A 253 22.52 7.54 -22.60
C ASN A 253 23.41 8.11 -21.51
#